data_696c1aa49cc1a1bed38feba87e413d24
#
_entry.id   696c1aa49cc1a1bed38feba87e413d24
#
_cell.length_a   1.000
_cell.length_b   1.000
_cell.length_c   1.000
_cell.angle_alpha   90.00
_cell.angle_beta   90.00
_cell.angle_gamma   90.00
#
_symmetry.space_group_name_H-M   'P 1'
#
loop_
_entity.id
_entity.type
_entity.pdbx_description
1 polymer ?
#
loop_
_entity_poly.entity_id
_entity_poly.type
_entity_poly.pdbx_seq_one_letter_code
_entity_poly.pdbx_strand_id
1 'polypeptide(L)'
;MFFLVMYSGTSSYAQLGGESTYQFLNLISSPRQAALGGKSITNVDYDVTQALYNPATINEDMDNQLAVNYSSYLGDISYGTAAYAYTWDRRTQTFHIGMTYVNYGSFDGYDENGISTGEFSGNEAALSVGYATQIGYSDFYVGSNLKLISSKLEQYNSIGVAVDVGFIYVNEYLDFNAALVIRNFGMQLTTYAGLKEKLPFEIDLGFSQKLENVPLRWHVTLENLQQWPIATENPARATTDLNGTQTPEEVGFFSNIIRHTILGMELFPDKGFNIRLGYSFRR
;
A
#
# COMPACT_ATOMS: atom_id res chain seq x y z
N MET A 1 -47.65 -23.42 -4.23
CA MET A 1 -46.87 -22.38 -3.57
C MET A 1 -45.51 -22.97 -3.21
N PHE A 2 -44.52 -22.79 -4.13
CA PHE A 2 -43.17 -23.38 -3.98
C PHE A 2 -42.27 -22.33 -3.28
N PHE A 3 -41.78 -22.64 -2.10
CA PHE A 3 -40.75 -21.85 -1.40
C PHE A 3 -39.38 -22.19 -1.98
N LEU A 4 -38.78 -21.25 -2.68
CA LEU A 4 -37.40 -21.34 -3.14
C LEU A 4 -36.50 -20.91 -1.98
N VAL A 5 -35.88 -21.87 -1.31
CA VAL A 5 -34.83 -21.59 -0.29
C VAL A 5 -33.56 -21.24 -1.04
N MET A 6 -33.20 -19.94 -1.06
CA MET A 6 -31.88 -19.50 -1.50
C MET A 6 -30.85 -19.90 -0.43
N TYR A 7 -30.05 -20.90 -0.76
CA TYR A 7 -28.86 -21.29 0.02
C TYR A 7 -27.73 -20.28 -0.28
N SER A 8 -27.56 -19.31 0.59
CA SER A 8 -26.39 -18.41 0.56
C SER A 8 -25.18 -19.16 1.13
N GLY A 9 -24.38 -19.75 0.25
CA GLY A 9 -23.09 -20.33 0.64
C GLY A 9 -22.15 -19.23 1.14
N THR A 10 -21.87 -19.20 2.44
CA THR A 10 -20.82 -18.37 3.01
C THR A 10 -19.47 -18.99 2.64
N SER A 11 -18.78 -18.36 1.70
CA SER A 11 -17.37 -18.68 1.43
C SER A 11 -16.53 -18.25 2.62
N SER A 12 -16.04 -19.21 3.40
CA SER A 12 -15.09 -18.97 4.49
C SER A 12 -13.72 -18.68 3.86
N TYR A 13 -13.28 -17.43 3.89
CA TYR A 13 -11.93 -17.04 3.49
C TYR A 13 -11.02 -17.13 4.71
N ALA A 14 -10.38 -18.27 4.90
CA ALA A 14 -9.30 -18.44 5.86
C ALA A 14 -7.96 -18.25 5.13
N GLN A 15 -7.22 -17.21 5.50
CA GLN A 15 -5.84 -16.84 5.15
C GLN A 15 -5.69 -15.75 4.08
N LEU A 16 -5.17 -14.61 4.52
CA LEU A 16 -4.74 -13.47 3.70
C LEU A 16 -3.36 -13.66 3.04
N GLY A 17 -2.68 -14.78 3.26
CA GLY A 17 -1.41 -15.13 2.66
C GLY A 17 -1.62 -15.97 1.40
N GLY A 18 -1.09 -15.53 0.26
CA GLY A 18 -1.11 -16.27 -1.00
C GLY A 18 -2.25 -15.93 -1.98
N GLU A 19 -3.05 -14.90 -1.70
CA GLU A 19 -4.15 -14.49 -2.59
C GLU A 19 -3.68 -13.73 -3.83
N SER A 20 -2.49 -13.14 -3.81
CA SER A 20 -1.96 -12.37 -4.94
C SER A 20 -0.44 -12.47 -5.04
N THR A 21 0.05 -12.34 -6.27
CA THR A 21 1.47 -12.24 -6.58
C THR A 21 1.99 -10.82 -6.36
N TYR A 22 3.32 -10.62 -6.41
CA TYR A 22 3.99 -9.31 -6.30
C TYR A 22 3.65 -8.53 -5.02
N GLN A 23 3.50 -9.21 -3.90
CA GLN A 23 3.17 -8.59 -2.60
C GLN A 23 4.16 -7.50 -2.17
N PHE A 24 5.37 -7.51 -2.72
CA PHE A 24 6.39 -6.49 -2.46
C PHE A 24 5.95 -5.07 -2.86
N LEU A 25 4.97 -4.92 -3.76
CA LEU A 25 4.39 -3.62 -4.15
C LEU A 25 3.70 -2.90 -2.97
N ASN A 26 3.36 -3.63 -1.92
CA ASN A 26 2.72 -3.09 -0.71
C ASN A 26 3.70 -2.85 0.44
N LEU A 27 4.99 -3.11 0.26
CA LEU A 27 6.00 -2.82 1.29
C LEU A 27 6.14 -1.32 1.54
N ILE A 28 6.27 -0.98 2.82
CA ILE A 28 6.52 0.40 3.25
C ILE A 28 8.03 0.62 3.27
N SER A 29 8.55 1.25 2.23
CA SER A 29 9.99 1.50 2.06
C SER A 29 10.43 2.93 2.39
N SER A 30 9.49 3.86 2.54
CA SER A 30 9.79 5.23 2.98
C SER A 30 9.82 5.29 4.52
N PRO A 31 10.91 5.79 5.13
CA PRO A 31 10.98 6.00 6.59
C PRO A 31 9.87 6.90 7.12
N ARG A 32 9.44 7.89 6.34
CA ARG A 32 8.33 8.78 6.69
C ARG A 32 7.02 8.00 6.80
N GLN A 33 6.72 7.17 5.83
CA GLN A 33 5.52 6.33 5.82
C GLN A 33 5.53 5.34 7.00
N ALA A 34 6.67 4.69 7.25
CA ALA A 34 6.82 3.78 8.39
C ALA A 34 6.58 4.47 9.73
N ALA A 35 7.10 5.69 9.90
CA ALA A 35 6.92 6.49 11.12
C ALA A 35 5.47 6.97 11.31
N LEU A 36 4.69 7.11 10.22
CA LEU A 36 3.26 7.47 10.26
C LEU A 36 2.33 6.25 10.42
N GLY A 37 2.90 5.08 10.72
CA GLY A 37 2.15 3.85 10.97
C GLY A 37 1.86 3.02 9.72
N GLY A 38 2.27 3.48 8.55
CA GLY A 38 2.05 2.79 7.28
C GLY A 38 1.87 3.76 6.12
N LYS A 39 0.77 3.61 5.38
CA LYS A 39 0.49 4.43 4.21
C LYS A 39 -0.20 5.74 4.58
N SER A 40 0.49 6.86 4.43
CA SER A 40 -0.12 8.19 4.40
C SER A 40 -0.20 8.66 2.95
N ILE A 41 -1.39 8.87 2.42
CA ILE A 41 -1.62 9.14 0.99
C ILE A 41 -1.99 10.59 0.69
N THR A 42 -1.97 11.47 1.71
CA THR A 42 -2.45 12.85 1.63
C THR A 42 -1.35 13.90 1.71
N ASN A 43 -0.09 13.49 1.81
CA ASN A 43 1.04 14.44 1.89
C ASN A 43 1.32 15.05 0.52
N VAL A 44 1.20 16.38 0.41
CA VAL A 44 1.58 17.16 -0.77
C VAL A 44 2.71 18.08 -0.34
N ASP A 45 3.94 17.68 -0.65
CA ASP A 45 5.16 18.43 -0.34
C ASP A 45 6.32 17.95 -1.24
N TYR A 46 7.56 18.30 -0.89
CA TYR A 46 8.76 17.95 -1.64
C TYR A 46 9.19 16.48 -1.56
N ASP A 47 8.52 15.64 -0.78
CA ASP A 47 8.89 14.22 -0.62
C ASP A 47 8.54 13.42 -1.88
N VAL A 48 9.52 13.25 -2.76
CA VAL A 48 9.37 12.53 -4.03
C VAL A 48 8.97 11.05 -3.85
N THR A 49 9.21 10.46 -2.68
CA THR A 49 8.79 9.07 -2.39
C THR A 49 7.29 8.93 -2.20
N GLN A 50 6.59 10.02 -1.90
CA GLN A 50 5.14 10.05 -1.73
C GLN A 50 4.40 9.64 -3.00
N ALA A 51 4.93 9.99 -4.16
CA ALA A 51 4.36 9.64 -5.47
C ALA A 51 4.26 8.13 -5.73
N LEU A 52 5.05 7.29 -5.02
CA LEU A 52 4.94 5.83 -5.08
C LEU A 52 3.69 5.29 -4.39
N TYR A 53 3.10 6.06 -3.46
CA TYR A 53 1.90 5.69 -2.71
C TYR A 53 0.64 6.36 -3.26
N ASN A 54 0.77 7.62 -3.69
CA ASN A 54 -0.31 8.37 -4.33
C ASN A 54 0.25 9.22 -5.48
N PRO A 55 0.02 8.85 -6.75
CA PRO A 55 0.52 9.62 -7.88
C PRO A 55 -0.11 11.03 -7.99
N ALA A 56 -1.27 11.29 -7.39
CA ALA A 56 -1.86 12.63 -7.41
C ALA A 56 -1.09 13.66 -6.56
N THR A 57 -0.14 13.22 -5.75
CA THR A 57 0.73 14.10 -4.95
C THR A 57 1.95 14.61 -5.72
N ILE A 58 2.19 14.16 -6.96
CA ILE A 58 3.27 14.66 -7.80
C ILE A 58 3.03 16.14 -8.06
N ASN A 59 4.00 16.97 -7.66
CA ASN A 59 3.90 18.42 -7.71
C ASN A 59 5.26 19.08 -8.03
N GLU A 60 5.26 20.39 -8.22
CA GLU A 60 6.43 21.17 -8.60
C GLU A 60 7.49 21.30 -7.49
N ASP A 61 7.12 21.13 -6.22
CA ASP A 61 8.07 21.15 -5.10
C ASP A 61 9.01 19.95 -5.11
N MET A 62 8.62 18.88 -5.84
CA MET A 62 9.45 17.69 -6.06
C MET A 62 10.52 17.90 -7.14
N ASP A 63 10.58 19.06 -7.81
CA ASP A 63 11.49 19.30 -8.93
C ASP A 63 12.96 19.05 -8.55
N ASN A 64 13.63 18.21 -9.34
CA ASN A 64 15.02 17.79 -9.13
C ASN A 64 15.29 17.13 -7.77
N GLN A 65 14.26 16.62 -7.08
CA GLN A 65 14.45 15.84 -5.87
C GLN A 65 14.77 14.40 -6.21
N LEU A 66 15.80 13.88 -5.56
CA LEU A 66 16.17 12.46 -5.58
C LEU A 66 16.09 11.91 -4.16
N ALA A 67 15.35 10.85 -3.96
CA ALA A 67 15.32 10.11 -2.70
C ALA A 67 15.71 8.65 -2.93
N VAL A 68 16.54 8.12 -2.04
CA VAL A 68 16.91 6.71 -2.01
C VAL A 68 16.69 6.20 -0.59
N ASN A 69 15.88 5.16 -0.45
CA ASN A 69 15.63 4.49 0.81
C ASN A 69 16.12 3.05 0.72
N TYR A 70 16.70 2.57 1.80
CA TYR A 70 17.13 1.18 1.96
C TYR A 70 16.74 0.69 3.34
N SER A 71 16.26 -0.54 3.42
CA SER A 71 15.89 -1.21 4.66
C SER A 71 16.42 -2.63 4.64
N SER A 72 17.13 -3.01 5.70
CA SER A 72 17.44 -4.40 6.00
C SER A 72 16.31 -4.96 6.85
N TYR A 73 15.85 -6.16 6.51
CA TYR A 73 14.78 -6.86 7.21
C TYR A 73 15.31 -8.14 7.85
N LEU A 74 14.42 -8.98 8.39
CA LEU A 74 14.81 -10.23 9.03
C LEU A 74 15.54 -11.17 8.04
N GLY A 75 16.60 -11.83 8.51
CA GLY A 75 17.45 -12.65 7.66
C GLY A 75 18.24 -11.78 6.68
N ASP A 76 18.49 -12.30 5.50
CA ASP A 76 19.22 -11.60 4.43
C ASP A 76 18.31 -10.79 3.50
N ILE A 77 17.04 -10.58 3.89
CA ILE A 77 16.09 -9.83 3.12
C ILE A 77 16.42 -8.34 3.20
N SER A 78 16.50 -7.70 2.07
CA SER A 78 16.66 -6.25 1.95
C SER A 78 15.73 -5.68 0.89
N TYR A 79 15.25 -4.46 1.12
CA TYR A 79 14.43 -3.78 0.14
C TYR A 79 14.69 -2.27 0.17
N GLY A 80 14.35 -1.63 -0.92
CA GLY A 80 14.52 -0.20 -1.00
C GLY A 80 13.76 0.42 -2.16
N THR A 81 13.77 1.74 -2.18
CA THR A 81 13.20 2.55 -3.26
C THR A 81 14.17 3.62 -3.66
N ALA A 82 14.13 3.97 -4.96
CA ALA A 82 14.69 5.19 -5.49
C ALA A 82 13.58 5.95 -6.22
N ALA A 83 13.52 7.25 -6.04
CA ALA A 83 12.51 8.10 -6.67
C ALA A 83 13.12 9.44 -7.07
N TYR A 84 12.72 9.93 -8.25
CA TYR A 84 13.15 11.21 -8.80
C TYR A 84 11.98 11.88 -9.50
N ALA A 85 11.89 13.21 -9.37
CA ALA A 85 10.91 13.99 -10.10
C ALA A 85 11.61 15.13 -10.88
N TYR A 86 11.04 15.43 -12.02
CA TYR A 86 11.49 16.50 -12.90
C TYR A 86 10.30 17.30 -13.41
N THR A 87 10.37 18.62 -13.25
CA THR A 87 9.33 19.53 -13.70
C THR A 87 9.75 20.20 -15.01
N TRP A 88 9.08 19.79 -16.09
CA TRP A 88 9.31 20.39 -17.41
C TRP A 88 8.74 21.81 -17.49
N ASP A 89 7.52 21.99 -16.97
CA ASP A 89 6.89 23.29 -16.82
C ASP A 89 6.42 23.44 -15.36
N ARG A 90 7.03 24.36 -14.61
CA ARG A 90 6.76 24.59 -13.18
C ARG A 90 5.30 24.98 -12.87
N ARG A 91 4.49 25.16 -13.87
CA ARG A 91 3.06 25.49 -13.67
C ARG A 91 2.13 24.30 -13.89
N THR A 92 2.56 23.27 -14.63
CA THR A 92 1.60 22.24 -15.07
C THR A 92 2.15 20.83 -15.25
N GLN A 93 3.47 20.61 -15.34
CA GLN A 93 3.99 19.31 -15.82
C GLN A 93 5.19 18.80 -15.01
N THR A 94 4.88 18.09 -13.96
CA THR A 94 5.89 17.34 -13.19
C THR A 94 5.79 15.85 -13.50
N PHE A 95 6.91 15.25 -13.89
CA PHE A 95 7.06 13.82 -14.12
C PHE A 95 7.79 13.19 -12.96
N HIS A 96 7.40 11.98 -12.64
CA HIS A 96 8.00 11.18 -11.58
C HIS A 96 8.47 9.85 -12.16
N ILE A 97 9.66 9.41 -11.74
CA ILE A 97 10.17 8.06 -11.96
C ILE A 97 10.53 7.45 -10.62
N GLY A 98 10.10 6.23 -10.38
CA GLY A 98 10.38 5.51 -9.15
C GLY A 98 10.71 4.05 -9.39
N MET A 99 11.51 3.49 -8.51
CA MET A 99 11.87 2.07 -8.52
C MET A 99 11.72 1.51 -7.10
N THR A 100 11.08 0.35 -6.99
CA THR A 100 11.05 -0.47 -5.78
C THR A 100 11.80 -1.75 -6.08
N TYR A 101 12.67 -2.17 -5.17
CA TYR A 101 13.47 -3.39 -5.30
C TYR A 101 13.49 -4.17 -4.00
N VAL A 102 13.34 -5.49 -4.10
CA VAL A 102 13.46 -6.43 -2.99
C VAL A 102 14.47 -7.52 -3.37
N ASN A 103 15.36 -7.81 -2.46
CA ASN A 103 16.25 -8.96 -2.50
C ASN A 103 15.93 -9.86 -1.31
N TYR A 104 15.56 -11.09 -1.58
CA TYR A 104 15.22 -12.07 -0.55
C TYR A 104 16.44 -12.79 0.05
N GLY A 105 17.66 -12.52 -0.44
CA GLY A 105 18.86 -13.20 -0.01
C GLY A 105 18.99 -14.59 -0.62
N SER A 106 19.72 -15.47 0.06
CA SER A 106 19.95 -16.86 -0.32
C SER A 106 19.31 -17.80 0.69
N PHE A 107 18.69 -18.86 0.21
CA PHE A 107 18.04 -19.89 1.00
C PHE A 107 18.61 -21.26 0.66
N ASP A 108 18.86 -22.09 1.67
CA ASP A 108 19.25 -23.49 1.49
C ASP A 108 18.03 -24.30 1.02
N GLY A 109 18.18 -24.96 -0.11
CA GLY A 109 17.18 -25.89 -0.64
C GLY A 109 17.36 -27.29 -0.10
N TYR A 110 16.24 -27.95 0.22
CA TYR A 110 16.23 -29.37 0.63
C TYR A 110 15.12 -30.10 -0.11
N ASP A 111 15.37 -31.37 -0.44
CA ASP A 111 14.33 -32.25 -0.97
C ASP A 111 13.44 -32.82 0.16
N GLU A 112 12.43 -33.57 -0.21
CA GLU A 112 11.48 -34.23 0.73
C GLU A 112 12.15 -35.26 1.69
N ASN A 113 13.40 -35.65 1.42
CA ASN A 113 14.21 -36.53 2.27
C ASN A 113 15.22 -35.76 3.15
N GLY A 114 15.21 -34.41 3.07
CA GLY A 114 16.13 -33.55 3.79
C GLY A 114 17.54 -33.49 3.17
N ILE A 115 17.69 -33.92 1.91
CA ILE A 115 18.97 -33.83 1.19
C ILE A 115 19.07 -32.44 0.57
N SER A 116 20.20 -31.75 0.76
CA SER A 116 20.43 -30.42 0.19
C SER A 116 20.34 -30.46 -1.34
N THR A 117 19.51 -29.59 -1.88
CA THR A 117 19.37 -29.37 -3.34
C THR A 117 20.16 -28.16 -3.84
N GLY A 118 20.97 -27.53 -2.96
CA GLY A 118 21.72 -26.32 -3.24
C GLY A 118 21.05 -25.06 -2.69
N GLU A 119 21.59 -23.89 -3.04
CA GLU A 119 21.05 -22.59 -2.65
C GLU A 119 20.18 -22.00 -3.76
N PHE A 120 19.13 -21.31 -3.37
CA PHE A 120 18.31 -20.52 -4.29
C PHE A 120 18.12 -19.08 -3.76
N SER A 121 17.86 -18.16 -4.66
CA SER A 121 17.65 -16.75 -4.36
C SER A 121 16.40 -16.21 -5.04
N GLY A 122 15.92 -15.08 -4.56
CA GLY A 122 14.80 -14.36 -5.17
C GLY A 122 15.04 -12.86 -5.17
N ASN A 123 14.54 -12.20 -6.20
CA ASN A 123 14.48 -10.75 -6.25
C ASN A 123 13.25 -10.28 -7.04
N GLU A 124 12.75 -9.12 -6.66
CA GLU A 124 11.62 -8.49 -7.32
C GLU A 124 11.91 -7.00 -7.50
N ALA A 125 11.47 -6.45 -8.62
CA ALA A 125 11.62 -5.05 -8.96
C ALA A 125 10.36 -4.49 -9.63
N ALA A 126 10.03 -3.24 -9.34
CA ALA A 126 9.00 -2.50 -10.03
C ALA A 126 9.54 -1.12 -10.41
N LEU A 127 9.49 -0.81 -11.69
CA LEU A 127 9.77 0.52 -12.24
C LEU A 127 8.44 1.23 -12.47
N SER A 128 8.30 2.45 -11.97
CA SER A 128 7.10 3.28 -12.14
C SER A 128 7.43 4.60 -12.81
N VAL A 129 6.55 5.05 -13.71
CA VAL A 129 6.59 6.39 -14.31
C VAL A 129 5.25 7.04 -14.04
N GLY A 130 5.29 8.24 -13.45
CA GLY A 130 4.12 8.95 -12.96
C GLY A 130 4.00 10.37 -13.50
N TYR A 131 2.75 10.82 -13.54
CA TYR A 131 2.37 12.17 -13.89
C TYR A 131 1.12 12.58 -13.13
N ALA A 132 1.04 13.83 -12.70
CA ALA A 132 -0.17 14.42 -12.12
C ALA A 132 -0.47 15.78 -12.72
N THR A 133 -1.72 16.15 -12.65
CA THR A 133 -2.21 17.45 -13.11
C THR A 133 -3.37 17.93 -12.26
N GLN A 134 -3.50 19.24 -12.15
CA GLN A 134 -4.66 19.88 -11.56
C GLN A 134 -5.88 19.77 -12.50
N ILE A 135 -7.05 19.53 -11.94
CA ILE A 135 -8.29 19.45 -12.70
C ILE A 135 -8.85 20.88 -12.91
N GLY A 136 -8.56 21.47 -14.05
CA GLY A 136 -8.96 22.84 -14.36
C GLY A 136 -8.34 23.86 -13.42
N TYR A 137 -9.16 24.71 -12.80
CA TYR A 137 -8.76 25.70 -11.77
C TYR A 137 -9.33 25.34 -10.39
N SER A 138 -9.51 24.03 -10.12
CA SER A 138 -10.10 23.56 -8.87
C SER A 138 -9.01 23.08 -7.91
N ASP A 139 -9.37 22.86 -6.65
CA ASP A 139 -8.49 22.28 -5.61
C ASP A 139 -8.30 20.76 -5.77
N PHE A 140 -8.70 20.17 -6.90
CA PHE A 140 -8.60 18.75 -7.18
C PHE A 140 -7.45 18.46 -8.14
N TYR A 141 -6.67 17.42 -7.80
CA TYR A 141 -5.58 16.90 -8.62
C TYR A 141 -5.82 15.42 -8.91
N VAL A 142 -5.41 14.99 -10.08
CA VAL A 142 -5.42 13.60 -10.51
C VAL A 142 -4.04 13.21 -10.99
N GLY A 143 -3.61 12.02 -10.64
CA GLY A 143 -2.33 11.47 -11.08
C GLY A 143 -2.41 9.99 -11.38
N SER A 144 -1.45 9.52 -12.17
CA SER A 144 -1.34 8.10 -12.50
C SER A 144 0.13 7.68 -12.54
N ASN A 145 0.41 6.47 -12.07
CA ASN A 145 1.67 5.74 -12.25
C ASN A 145 1.44 4.55 -13.17
N LEU A 146 2.29 4.38 -14.16
CA LEU A 146 2.43 3.12 -14.91
C LEU A 146 3.59 2.33 -14.33
N LYS A 147 3.36 1.06 -13.97
CA LYS A 147 4.36 0.17 -13.37
C LYS A 147 4.71 -0.98 -14.30
N LEU A 148 6.00 -1.25 -14.45
CA LEU A 148 6.54 -2.48 -15.03
C LEU A 148 7.17 -3.29 -13.90
N ILE A 149 6.72 -4.54 -13.74
CA ILE A 149 7.07 -5.42 -12.64
C ILE A 149 7.85 -6.60 -13.17
N SER A 150 8.95 -6.93 -12.51
CA SER A 150 9.77 -8.11 -12.78
C SER A 150 9.99 -8.86 -11.48
N SER A 151 9.72 -10.14 -11.48
CA SER A 151 9.96 -11.01 -10.33
C SER A 151 10.69 -12.27 -10.78
N LYS A 152 11.73 -12.61 -10.03
CA LYS A 152 12.49 -13.84 -10.18
C LYS A 152 12.58 -14.53 -8.83
N LEU A 153 11.99 -15.70 -8.72
CA LEU A 153 11.98 -16.53 -7.53
C LEU A 153 12.53 -17.91 -7.90
N GLU A 154 13.73 -18.22 -7.41
CA GLU A 154 14.45 -19.45 -7.80
C GLU A 154 14.67 -19.53 -9.32
N GLN A 155 14.09 -20.53 -10.00
CA GLN A 155 14.12 -20.71 -11.45
C GLN A 155 12.91 -20.09 -12.18
N TYR A 156 11.94 -19.58 -11.43
CA TYR A 156 10.70 -19.03 -11.97
C TYR A 156 10.82 -17.52 -12.19
N ASN A 157 10.34 -17.08 -13.35
CA ASN A 157 10.31 -15.66 -13.70
C ASN A 157 8.88 -15.23 -14.03
N SER A 158 8.54 -14.04 -13.65
CA SER A 158 7.25 -13.43 -13.98
C SER A 158 7.43 -11.95 -14.29
N ILE A 159 6.68 -11.46 -15.27
CA ILE A 159 6.61 -10.04 -15.64
C ILE A 159 5.16 -9.61 -15.53
N GLY A 160 4.94 -8.43 -14.97
CA GLY A 160 3.62 -7.83 -14.84
C GLY A 160 3.61 -6.35 -15.19
N VAL A 161 2.41 -5.85 -15.42
CA VAL A 161 2.14 -4.42 -15.60
C VAL A 161 1.00 -4.02 -14.68
N ALA A 162 1.08 -2.81 -14.13
CA ALA A 162 0.03 -2.25 -13.29
C ALA A 162 -0.08 -0.74 -13.48
N VAL A 163 -1.23 -0.20 -13.12
CA VAL A 163 -1.51 1.23 -13.08
C VAL A 163 -2.00 1.59 -11.69
N ASP A 164 -1.50 2.70 -11.16
CA ASP A 164 -2.10 3.37 -10.02
C ASP A 164 -2.80 4.63 -10.50
N VAL A 165 -3.92 4.95 -9.87
CA VAL A 165 -4.64 6.21 -10.09
C VAL A 165 -4.93 6.84 -8.75
N GLY A 166 -4.52 8.09 -8.59
CA GLY A 166 -4.77 8.89 -7.40
C GLY A 166 -5.64 10.09 -7.71
N PHE A 167 -6.46 10.46 -6.74
CA PHE A 167 -7.21 11.71 -6.68
C PHE A 167 -6.91 12.36 -5.34
N ILE A 168 -6.67 13.67 -5.34
CA ILE A 168 -6.48 14.42 -4.12
C ILE A 168 -7.17 15.78 -4.20
N TYR A 169 -7.85 16.13 -3.12
CA TYR A 169 -8.37 17.45 -2.83
C TYR A 169 -7.42 18.14 -1.86
N VAL A 170 -6.97 19.34 -2.22
CA VAL A 170 -6.04 20.14 -1.41
C VAL A 170 -6.68 21.47 -1.11
N ASN A 171 -7.05 21.69 0.16
CA ASN A 171 -7.58 22.97 0.60
C ASN A 171 -6.50 23.73 1.37
N GLU A 172 -5.85 24.68 0.71
CA GLU A 172 -4.77 25.48 1.30
C GLU A 172 -5.26 26.41 2.43
N TYR A 173 -6.53 26.82 2.40
CA TYR A 173 -7.10 27.70 3.42
C TYR A 173 -7.32 27.00 4.75
N LEU A 174 -7.73 25.74 4.72
CA LEU A 174 -7.99 24.91 5.90
C LEU A 174 -6.81 24.00 6.23
N ASP A 175 -5.75 24.04 5.46
CA ASP A 175 -4.63 23.07 5.54
C ASP A 175 -5.14 21.60 5.56
N PHE A 176 -6.21 21.32 4.80
CA PHE A 176 -6.91 20.04 4.79
C PHE A 176 -6.77 19.35 3.44
N ASN A 177 -6.35 18.09 3.48
CA ASN A 177 -6.25 17.23 2.30
C ASN A 177 -7.11 15.98 2.44
N ALA A 178 -7.77 15.59 1.34
CA ALA A 178 -8.48 14.32 1.24
C ALA A 178 -8.05 13.60 -0.04
N ALA A 179 -7.74 12.32 0.03
CA ALA A 179 -7.23 11.55 -1.11
C ALA A 179 -7.93 10.20 -1.24
N LEU A 180 -8.13 9.77 -2.50
CA LEU A 180 -8.55 8.44 -2.89
C LEU A 180 -7.50 7.87 -3.84
N VAL A 181 -7.02 6.67 -3.57
CA VAL A 181 -6.04 5.99 -4.41
C VAL A 181 -6.50 4.59 -4.74
N ILE A 182 -6.38 4.23 -6.02
CA ILE A 182 -6.54 2.88 -6.53
C ILE A 182 -5.16 2.42 -6.98
N ARG A 183 -4.64 1.34 -6.40
CA ARG A 183 -3.28 0.88 -6.66
C ARG A 183 -3.24 -0.52 -7.24
N ASN A 184 -2.16 -0.77 -7.99
CA ASN A 184 -1.82 -2.09 -8.53
C ASN A 184 -2.95 -2.71 -9.38
N PHE A 185 -3.72 -1.88 -10.09
CA PHE A 185 -4.69 -2.37 -11.07
C PHE A 185 -3.92 -2.85 -12.32
N GLY A 186 -3.84 -4.17 -12.50
CA GLY A 186 -2.99 -4.74 -13.54
C GLY A 186 -3.08 -6.25 -13.68
N MET A 187 -2.10 -6.81 -14.41
CA MET A 187 -2.06 -8.24 -14.70
C MET A 187 -0.62 -8.74 -14.88
N GLN A 188 -0.44 -10.03 -14.70
CA GLN A 188 0.76 -10.73 -15.17
C GLN A 188 0.75 -10.85 -16.70
N LEU A 189 1.87 -10.50 -17.34
CA LEU A 189 2.15 -10.75 -18.75
C LEU A 189 2.75 -12.14 -18.94
N THR A 190 3.70 -12.52 -18.05
CA THR A 190 4.23 -13.87 -17.95
C THR A 190 4.02 -14.39 -16.53
N THR A 191 3.73 -15.67 -16.40
CA THR A 191 3.42 -16.33 -15.13
C THR A 191 4.57 -17.22 -14.70
N TYR A 192 4.70 -17.53 -13.41
CA TYR A 192 5.76 -18.40 -12.88
C TYR A 192 5.63 -19.85 -13.39
N ALA A 193 4.42 -20.40 -13.36
CA ALA A 193 4.17 -21.82 -13.68
C ALA A 193 2.92 -22.01 -14.56
N GLY A 194 2.61 -21.06 -15.43
CA GLY A 194 1.47 -21.14 -16.35
C GLY A 194 0.12 -20.75 -15.75
N LEU A 195 0.01 -20.54 -14.44
CA LEU A 195 -1.20 -20.09 -13.78
C LEU A 195 -1.15 -18.56 -13.58
N LYS A 196 -2.22 -17.87 -13.98
CA LYS A 196 -2.36 -16.43 -13.74
C LYS A 196 -2.81 -16.18 -12.31
N GLU A 197 -2.08 -15.33 -11.63
CA GLU A 197 -2.40 -14.87 -10.27
C GLU A 197 -2.82 -13.40 -10.32
N LYS A 198 -3.62 -12.98 -9.32
CA LYS A 198 -4.05 -11.60 -9.19
C LYS A 198 -2.92 -10.75 -8.65
N LEU A 199 -2.84 -9.48 -9.06
CA LEU A 199 -1.98 -8.49 -8.43
C LEU A 199 -2.58 -8.03 -7.09
N PRO A 200 -1.78 -7.43 -6.19
CA PRO A 200 -2.25 -6.94 -4.89
C PRO A 200 -3.00 -5.60 -5.07
N PHE A 201 -4.16 -5.68 -5.70
CA PHE A 201 -5.06 -4.55 -5.95
C PHE A 201 -5.51 -3.93 -4.63
N GLU A 202 -5.52 -2.61 -4.54
CA GLU A 202 -5.81 -1.89 -3.31
C GLU A 202 -6.55 -0.58 -3.58
N ILE A 203 -7.51 -0.27 -2.69
CA ILE A 203 -8.22 1.01 -2.65
C ILE A 203 -8.02 1.60 -1.26
N ASP A 204 -7.45 2.80 -1.22
CA ASP A 204 -7.15 3.53 0.00
C ASP A 204 -7.83 4.90 -0.01
N LEU A 205 -8.35 5.32 1.15
CA LEU A 205 -8.94 6.64 1.37
C LEU A 205 -8.19 7.32 2.51
N GLY A 206 -7.77 8.55 2.33
CA GLY A 206 -6.98 9.27 3.32
C GLY A 206 -7.45 10.69 3.56
N PHE A 207 -7.22 11.15 4.80
CA PHE A 207 -7.50 12.51 5.24
C PHE A 207 -6.31 13.01 6.06
N SER A 208 -5.99 14.28 5.94
CA SER A 208 -5.02 14.94 6.80
C SER A 208 -5.36 16.41 6.96
N GLN A 209 -4.96 16.96 8.10
CA GLN A 209 -5.09 18.39 8.35
C GLN A 209 -3.96 18.86 9.28
N LYS A 210 -3.39 20.00 8.93
CA LYS A 210 -2.50 20.73 9.82
C LYS A 210 -3.30 21.69 10.66
N LEU A 211 -3.06 21.73 11.96
CA LEU A 211 -3.76 22.61 12.89
C LEU A 211 -3.14 24.03 12.86
N GLU A 212 -3.99 25.05 12.80
CA GLU A 212 -3.58 26.45 12.64
C GLU A 212 -2.70 26.97 13.78
N ASN A 213 -3.06 26.64 15.02
CA ASN A 213 -2.42 27.19 16.23
C ASN A 213 -1.47 26.21 16.93
N VAL A 214 -1.30 25.00 16.38
CA VAL A 214 -0.42 23.96 16.92
C VAL A 214 0.39 23.40 15.77
N PRO A 215 1.72 23.27 15.90
CA PRO A 215 2.56 22.72 14.83
C PRO A 215 2.38 21.20 14.70
N LEU A 216 1.15 20.78 14.45
CA LEU A 216 0.72 19.39 14.37
C LEU A 216 -0.11 19.17 13.11
N ARG A 217 0.24 18.13 12.36
CA ARG A 217 -0.57 17.56 11.27
C ARG A 217 -1.00 16.15 11.68
N TRP A 218 -2.28 15.86 11.60
CA TRP A 218 -2.80 14.51 11.78
C TRP A 218 -3.13 13.88 10.43
N HIS A 219 -3.05 12.55 10.37
CA HIS A 219 -3.35 11.72 9.22
C HIS A 219 -4.27 10.59 9.62
N VAL A 220 -5.27 10.31 8.83
CA VAL A 220 -6.12 9.13 8.92
C VAL A 220 -6.16 8.49 7.55
N THR A 221 -5.74 7.22 7.44
CA THR A 221 -5.84 6.46 6.20
C THR A 221 -6.67 5.20 6.46
N LEU A 222 -7.65 4.95 5.60
CA LEU A 222 -8.39 3.70 5.53
C LEU A 222 -7.83 2.91 4.37
N GLU A 223 -7.11 1.82 4.68
CA GLU A 223 -6.43 0.98 3.69
C GLU A 223 -7.26 -0.27 3.32
N ASN A 224 -7.02 -0.83 2.12
CA ASN A 224 -7.60 -2.09 1.66
C ASN A 224 -9.14 -2.11 1.62
N LEU A 225 -9.78 -1.03 1.21
CA LEU A 225 -11.25 -0.93 1.19
C LEU A 225 -11.94 -1.89 0.21
N GLN A 226 -11.21 -2.44 -0.76
CA GLN A 226 -11.71 -3.46 -1.69
C GLN A 226 -11.98 -4.81 -1.00
N GLN A 227 -11.40 -5.03 0.17
CA GLN A 227 -11.53 -6.26 0.95
C GLN A 227 -12.10 -5.93 2.33
N TRP A 228 -13.39 -5.62 2.39
CA TRP A 228 -14.04 -5.13 3.59
C TRP A 228 -13.96 -6.07 4.82
N PRO A 229 -14.23 -7.39 4.70
CA PRO A 229 -14.16 -8.27 5.86
C PRO A 229 -12.73 -8.74 6.14
N ILE A 230 -11.92 -7.91 6.83
CA ILE A 230 -10.56 -8.28 7.29
C ILE A 230 -10.48 -8.62 8.77
N ALA A 231 -11.50 -8.31 9.54
CA ALA A 231 -11.58 -8.74 10.93
C ALA A 231 -11.97 -10.21 11.00
N THR A 232 -11.13 -11.02 11.63
CA THR A 232 -11.41 -12.45 11.87
C THR A 232 -12.10 -12.63 13.20
N GLU A 233 -13.04 -13.58 13.26
CA GLU A 233 -13.67 -14.02 14.49
C GLU A 233 -12.62 -14.53 15.47
N ASN A 234 -12.75 -14.16 16.75
CA ASN A 234 -11.87 -14.68 17.78
C ASN A 234 -12.50 -15.96 18.39
N PRO A 235 -11.94 -17.16 18.14
CA PRO A 235 -12.51 -18.40 18.67
C PRO A 235 -12.58 -18.43 20.20
N ALA A 236 -11.69 -17.67 20.89
CA ALA A 236 -11.69 -17.57 22.35
C ALA A 236 -12.88 -16.78 22.92
N ARG A 237 -13.60 -16.03 22.09
CA ARG A 237 -14.80 -15.25 22.44
C ARG A 237 -16.08 -15.88 21.93
N ALA A 238 -16.00 -17.07 21.35
CA ALA A 238 -17.20 -17.82 21.00
C ALA A 238 -18.07 -18.07 22.24
N THR A 239 -19.35 -17.76 22.15
CA THR A 239 -20.31 -18.07 23.22
C THR A 239 -20.84 -19.49 23.03
N THR A 240 -20.77 -20.28 24.10
CA THR A 240 -21.33 -21.65 24.08
C THR A 240 -22.73 -21.61 24.72
N ASP A 241 -23.74 -21.98 23.96
CA ASP A 241 -25.11 -22.10 24.46
C ASP A 241 -25.25 -23.32 25.41
N LEU A 242 -26.33 -23.36 26.19
CA LEU A 242 -26.65 -24.45 27.12
C LEU A 242 -26.69 -25.81 26.45
N ASN A 243 -26.91 -25.86 25.14
CA ASN A 243 -26.92 -27.08 24.32
C ASN A 243 -25.54 -27.48 23.79
N GLY A 244 -24.46 -26.77 24.16
CA GLY A 244 -23.10 -27.03 23.68
C GLY A 244 -22.80 -26.49 22.28
N THR A 245 -23.71 -25.71 21.67
CA THR A 245 -23.50 -25.09 20.36
C THR A 245 -22.62 -23.85 20.53
N GLN A 246 -21.47 -23.84 19.84
CA GLN A 246 -20.60 -22.68 19.81
C GLN A 246 -21.08 -21.69 18.74
N THR A 247 -21.40 -20.47 19.15
CA THR A 247 -21.74 -19.36 18.25
C THR A 247 -20.49 -18.48 18.15
N PRO A 248 -19.88 -18.33 16.96
CA PRO A 248 -18.75 -17.44 16.76
C PRO A 248 -19.11 -15.99 17.13
N GLU A 249 -18.10 -15.21 17.54
CA GLU A 249 -18.25 -13.76 17.76
C GLU A 249 -18.60 -13.10 16.41
N GLU A 250 -19.74 -12.40 16.33
CA GLU A 250 -20.05 -11.59 15.13
C GLU A 250 -19.10 -10.40 15.07
N VAL A 251 -18.29 -10.33 14.00
CA VAL A 251 -17.42 -9.21 13.76
C VAL A 251 -18.24 -8.01 13.29
N GLY A 252 -18.42 -7.04 14.17
CA GLY A 252 -19.21 -5.84 13.88
C GLY A 252 -18.57 -4.93 12.82
N PHE A 253 -19.39 -4.09 12.19
CA PHE A 253 -18.97 -3.09 11.21
C PHE A 253 -17.83 -2.17 11.71
N PHE A 254 -17.93 -1.70 12.96
CA PHE A 254 -16.90 -0.84 13.56
C PHE A 254 -15.56 -1.55 13.77
N SER A 255 -15.56 -2.85 14.06
CA SER A 255 -14.34 -3.64 14.19
C SER A 255 -13.58 -3.70 12.86
N ASN A 256 -14.30 -3.84 11.74
CA ASN A 256 -13.70 -3.77 10.40
C ASN A 256 -13.13 -2.37 10.11
N ILE A 257 -13.88 -1.29 10.34
CA ILE A 257 -13.38 0.10 10.14
C ILE A 257 -12.07 0.31 10.88
N ILE A 258 -12.01 -0.05 12.17
CA ILE A 258 -10.81 0.12 12.99
C ILE A 258 -9.63 -0.63 12.35
N ARG A 259 -9.83 -1.86 11.90
CA ARG A 259 -8.75 -2.66 11.29
C ARG A 259 -8.26 -2.13 9.93
N HIS A 260 -9.07 -1.35 9.23
CA HIS A 260 -8.65 -0.62 8.03
C HIS A 260 -7.90 0.67 8.35
N THR A 261 -7.95 1.14 9.61
CA THR A 261 -7.49 2.49 9.97
C THR A 261 -6.01 2.51 10.31
N ILE A 262 -5.31 3.46 9.72
CA ILE A 262 -3.97 3.91 10.10
C ILE A 262 -4.11 5.34 10.61
N LEU A 263 -3.56 5.61 11.80
CA LEU A 263 -3.46 6.95 12.36
C LEU A 263 -2.01 7.40 12.34
N GLY A 264 -1.77 8.61 11.87
CA GLY A 264 -0.47 9.26 11.86
C GLY A 264 -0.52 10.66 12.44
N MET A 265 0.61 11.11 12.97
CA MET A 265 0.78 12.45 13.52
C MET A 265 2.19 12.95 13.22
N GLU A 266 2.31 14.16 12.72
CA GLU A 266 3.56 14.88 12.52
C GLU A 266 3.58 16.13 13.39
N LEU A 267 4.59 16.25 14.26
CA LEU A 267 4.89 17.47 14.99
C LEU A 267 5.96 18.27 14.25
N PHE A 268 5.74 19.57 14.12
CA PHE A 268 6.61 20.50 13.38
C PHE A 268 6.78 20.15 11.90
N PRO A 269 5.69 19.89 11.14
CA PRO A 269 5.78 19.40 9.76
C PRO A 269 6.58 20.32 8.82
N ASP A 270 6.58 21.64 9.08
CA ASP A 270 7.24 22.64 8.23
C ASP A 270 8.63 23.06 8.76
N LYS A 271 9.16 22.38 9.77
CA LYS A 271 10.47 22.69 10.35
C LYS A 271 11.53 21.72 9.85
N GLY A 272 12.81 22.12 9.92
CA GLY A 272 13.95 21.22 9.65
C GLY A 272 14.07 20.03 10.62
N PHE A 273 13.36 20.09 11.76
CA PHE A 273 13.20 19.00 12.70
C PHE A 273 11.71 18.67 12.84
N ASN A 274 11.36 17.42 12.66
CA ASN A 274 9.99 16.94 12.85
C ASN A 274 9.98 15.59 13.58
N ILE A 275 8.91 15.36 14.35
CA ILE A 275 8.65 14.10 15.04
C ILE A 275 7.40 13.49 14.42
N ARG A 276 7.47 12.21 14.07
CA ARG A 276 6.38 11.45 13.49
C ARG A 276 6.03 10.27 14.37
N LEU A 277 4.74 10.05 14.57
CA LEU A 277 4.19 8.93 15.29
C LEU A 277 3.02 8.37 14.49
N GLY A 278 2.90 7.06 14.46
CA GLY A 278 1.78 6.43 13.76
C GLY A 278 1.47 5.05 14.30
N TYR A 279 0.25 4.62 14.04
CA TYR A 279 -0.25 3.31 14.44
C TYR A 279 -1.21 2.74 13.39
N SER A 280 -1.00 1.48 13.02
CA SER A 280 -1.92 0.72 12.18
C SER A 280 -2.69 -0.27 13.04
N PHE A 281 -4.02 -0.21 12.98
CA PHE A 281 -4.91 -1.10 13.75
C PHE A 281 -5.07 -2.48 13.11
N ARG A 282 -4.48 -2.70 11.94
CA ARG A 282 -4.52 -3.99 11.24
C ARG A 282 -3.66 -5.06 11.91
N ARG A 283 -2.68 -4.64 12.70
CA ARG A 283 -1.72 -5.53 13.36
C ARG A 283 -2.24 -6.10 14.66
#